data_d6d6d9897ade076db02a89610d96898b
#
_entry.id   d6d6d9897ade076db02a89610d96898b
#
_cell.length_a   1.000
_cell.length_b   1.000
_cell.length_c   1.000
_cell.angle_alpha   90.00
_cell.angle_beta   90.00
_cell.angle_gamma   90.00
#
_symmetry.space_group_name_H-M   'P 1'
#
loop_
_entity.id
_entity.type
_entity.pdbx_description
1 polymer ?
#
loop_
_entity_poly.entity_id
_entity_poly.type
_entity_poly.pdbx_seq_one_letter_code
_entity_poly.pdbx_strand_id
1 'polypeptide(L)'
;MPDRLLLRLASDGGLTWLRTAAGARVPAVSERGVPPAAVLADAGEIVVLVPAEDVLLTEVKLSARNRAQLLQALPYAVEDQLLGAVEDQHFAASQGGGDQIGVAVVAKGTLRGWLERLAAAGIQPDVLLPESLALPAQASGASALIEDTRAIVRLAPWSAFTSSLRELPRWLAQVNVDNLLVPLAVRDFRAAPALALPLPIASYQERQRDPLAYLASGFVQAPLNLLEGEFAPRHRHARGARWWRIAAALAAAVVILAVLNLGFDVWRLSRASARMDALAQDAVRKAFPEIDAAQLARVSPADLMRGRLDRLRGGAESSGLLKVLAQIGPVLGSTTRIQTRGIEYRNGVLELALRAPDVAALDSVRERLATVPGVQAVVTAANPSADGVDGRIRISAPGETHGGTP
;
A
#
# COMPACT_ATOMS: atom_id res chain seq x y z
N MET A 1 18.28 -16.16 2.11
CA MET A 1 18.92 -15.24 1.15
C MET A 1 17.94 -15.06 0.00
N PRO A 2 17.81 -13.88 -0.60
CA PRO A 2 17.02 -13.71 -1.81
C PRO A 2 17.63 -14.51 -2.97
N ASP A 3 16.84 -14.77 -4.00
CA ASP A 3 17.33 -15.34 -5.25
C ASP A 3 18.20 -14.31 -5.98
N ARG A 4 19.48 -14.58 -6.13
CA ARG A 4 20.48 -13.65 -6.69
C ARG A 4 21.23 -14.26 -7.85
N LEU A 5 21.46 -13.44 -8.86
CA LEU A 5 22.42 -13.70 -9.91
C LEU A 5 23.68 -12.88 -9.63
N LEU A 6 24.76 -13.54 -9.28
CA LEU A 6 26.06 -12.92 -9.05
C LEU A 6 26.90 -13.05 -10.32
N LEU A 7 27.34 -11.92 -10.84
CA LEU A 7 28.23 -11.84 -11.98
C LEU A 7 29.57 -11.23 -11.54
N ARG A 8 30.62 -11.61 -12.23
CA ARG A 8 31.96 -11.01 -12.09
C ARG A 8 32.44 -10.56 -13.47
N LEU A 9 32.77 -9.29 -13.58
CA LEU A 9 33.38 -8.70 -14.75
C LEU A 9 34.90 -8.71 -14.54
N ALA A 10 35.62 -9.41 -15.41
CA ALA A 10 37.08 -9.41 -15.37
C ALA A 10 37.62 -8.18 -16.11
N SER A 11 38.90 -7.82 -15.81
CA SER A 11 39.57 -6.65 -16.41
C SER A 11 39.71 -6.78 -17.96
N ASP A 12 39.80 -8.01 -18.48
CA ASP A 12 39.79 -8.31 -19.92
C ASP A 12 38.40 -8.23 -20.55
N GLY A 13 37.35 -7.96 -19.75
CA GLY A 13 35.94 -7.91 -20.17
C GLY A 13 35.24 -9.27 -20.15
N GLY A 14 35.90 -10.33 -19.71
CA GLY A 14 35.30 -11.65 -19.54
C GLY A 14 34.23 -11.61 -18.43
N LEU A 15 33.16 -12.39 -18.63
CA LEU A 15 32.09 -12.53 -17.65
C LEU A 15 32.07 -13.95 -17.08
N THR A 16 31.92 -14.05 -15.79
CA THR A 16 31.56 -15.29 -15.10
C THR A 16 30.34 -15.03 -14.22
N TRP A 17 29.50 -16.04 -14.08
CA TRP A 17 28.26 -15.87 -13.30
C TRP A 17 27.87 -17.15 -12.56
N LEU A 18 27.11 -16.97 -11.50
CA LEU A 18 26.44 -18.05 -10.78
C LEU A 18 25.12 -17.57 -10.19
N ARG A 19 24.16 -18.48 -10.02
CA ARG A 19 22.88 -18.21 -9.40
C ARG A 19 22.86 -18.81 -8.01
N THR A 20 22.42 -18.03 -7.03
CA THR A 20 22.16 -18.46 -5.66
C THR A 20 20.66 -18.36 -5.39
N ALA A 21 19.99 -19.51 -5.29
CA ALA A 21 18.57 -19.54 -4.94
C ALA A 21 18.39 -19.26 -3.44
N ALA A 22 17.22 -18.71 -3.09
CA ALA A 22 16.86 -18.42 -1.69
C ALA A 22 16.94 -19.70 -0.83
N GLY A 23 17.77 -19.67 0.22
CA GLY A 23 17.97 -20.80 1.13
C GLY A 23 18.81 -21.96 0.59
N ALA A 24 19.26 -21.91 -0.67
CA ALA A 24 20.08 -22.94 -1.25
C ALA A 24 21.58 -22.72 -0.93
N ARG A 25 22.35 -23.80 -1.04
CA ARG A 25 23.80 -23.75 -0.93
C ARG A 25 24.38 -23.09 -2.17
N VAL A 26 25.41 -22.23 -2.01
CA VAL A 26 26.11 -21.61 -3.13
C VAL A 26 26.70 -22.72 -4.04
N PRO A 27 26.49 -22.67 -5.37
CA PRO A 27 27.12 -23.60 -6.28
C PRO A 27 28.65 -23.60 -6.12
N ALA A 28 29.27 -24.74 -6.39
CA ALA A 28 30.73 -24.86 -6.25
C ALA A 28 31.49 -24.33 -7.48
N VAL A 29 30.82 -24.16 -8.62
CA VAL A 29 31.42 -23.76 -9.90
C VAL A 29 30.56 -22.67 -10.51
N SER A 30 31.19 -21.65 -11.07
CA SER A 30 30.57 -20.61 -11.88
C SER A 30 30.53 -20.99 -13.35
N GLU A 31 29.61 -20.37 -14.10
CA GLU A 31 29.53 -20.46 -15.53
C GLU A 31 30.26 -19.27 -16.19
N ARG A 32 30.83 -19.49 -17.38
CA ARG A 32 31.51 -18.46 -18.14
C ARG A 32 30.65 -17.92 -19.28
N GLY A 33 30.83 -16.65 -19.59
CA GLY A 33 30.12 -15.96 -20.66
C GLY A 33 28.87 -15.20 -20.15
N VAL A 34 28.04 -14.80 -21.11
CA VAL A 34 26.80 -14.04 -20.80
C VAL A 34 25.71 -15.00 -20.33
N PRO A 35 25.04 -14.71 -19.22
CA PRO A 35 23.91 -15.51 -18.75
C PRO A 35 22.79 -15.57 -19.80
N PRO A 36 22.11 -16.72 -19.97
CA PRO A 36 20.93 -16.81 -20.82
C PRO A 36 19.84 -15.79 -20.43
N ALA A 37 19.12 -15.25 -21.42
CA ALA A 37 18.07 -14.25 -21.16
C ALA A 37 17.00 -14.73 -20.17
N ALA A 38 16.69 -16.02 -20.16
CA ALA A 38 15.76 -16.62 -19.21
C ALA A 38 16.28 -16.51 -17.75
N VAL A 39 17.58 -16.72 -17.54
CA VAL A 39 18.23 -16.60 -16.21
C VAL A 39 18.22 -15.15 -15.73
N LEU A 40 18.52 -14.21 -16.65
CA LEU A 40 18.47 -12.77 -16.36
C LEU A 40 17.04 -12.31 -16.01
N ALA A 41 16.04 -12.81 -16.72
CA ALA A 41 14.64 -12.44 -16.49
C ALA A 41 14.07 -13.00 -15.17
N ASP A 42 14.57 -14.17 -14.74
CA ASP A 42 14.10 -14.87 -13.54
C ASP A 42 14.91 -14.51 -12.28
N ALA A 43 16.01 -13.73 -12.40
CA ALA A 43 16.81 -13.30 -11.28
C ALA A 43 16.06 -12.29 -10.41
N GLY A 44 16.03 -12.52 -9.09
CA GLY A 44 15.43 -11.59 -8.12
C GLY A 44 16.26 -10.32 -7.95
N GLU A 45 17.60 -10.47 -7.91
CA GLU A 45 18.57 -9.38 -7.80
C GLU A 45 19.80 -9.71 -8.65
N ILE A 46 20.27 -8.77 -9.45
CA ILE A 46 21.51 -8.91 -10.23
C ILE A 46 22.62 -8.10 -9.57
N VAL A 47 23.60 -8.81 -9.06
CA VAL A 47 24.79 -8.22 -8.40
C VAL A 47 25.99 -8.41 -9.30
N VAL A 48 26.68 -7.34 -9.66
CA VAL A 48 27.89 -7.40 -10.49
C VAL A 48 29.11 -6.98 -9.68
N LEU A 49 30.10 -7.87 -9.64
CA LEU A 49 31.41 -7.59 -9.09
C LEU A 49 32.29 -7.02 -10.21
N VAL A 50 32.87 -5.84 -9.97
CA VAL A 50 33.79 -5.18 -10.92
C VAL A 50 35.23 -5.32 -10.47
N PRO A 51 36.24 -5.16 -11.39
CA PRO A 51 37.63 -5.25 -11.06
C PRO A 51 38.04 -4.36 -9.89
N ALA A 52 38.72 -4.93 -8.91
CA ALA A 52 39.12 -4.22 -7.70
C ALA A 52 40.23 -3.20 -7.95
N GLU A 53 41.04 -3.43 -8.98
CA GLU A 53 42.15 -2.55 -9.35
C GLU A 53 41.74 -1.16 -9.84
N ASP A 54 40.52 -1.04 -10.31
CA ASP A 54 39.98 0.22 -10.85
C ASP A 54 39.20 1.01 -9.76
N VAL A 55 39.08 0.49 -8.54
CA VAL A 55 38.29 1.10 -7.47
C VAL A 55 39.13 1.35 -6.24
N LEU A 56 39.31 2.63 -5.87
CA LEU A 56 39.88 3.00 -4.60
C LEU A 56 38.88 2.79 -3.48
N LEU A 57 39.27 2.04 -2.46
CA LEU A 57 38.51 1.90 -1.21
C LEU A 57 39.23 2.67 -0.11
N THR A 58 38.48 3.53 0.58
CA THR A 58 39.01 4.29 1.73
C THR A 58 37.91 4.50 2.77
N GLU A 59 38.32 5.00 3.91
CA GLU A 59 37.42 5.33 5.02
C GLU A 59 37.61 6.80 5.41
N VAL A 60 36.51 7.51 5.58
CA VAL A 60 36.50 8.92 5.96
C VAL A 60 35.63 9.15 7.18
N LYS A 61 36.01 10.13 8.00
CA LYS A 61 35.19 10.61 9.11
C LYS A 61 34.37 11.80 8.65
N LEU A 62 33.09 11.59 8.43
CA LEU A 62 32.14 12.63 7.99
C LEU A 62 30.87 12.52 8.77
N SER A 63 30.42 13.65 9.31
CA SER A 63 29.08 13.77 9.90
C SER A 63 28.16 14.46 8.93
N ALA A 64 27.19 13.75 8.36
CA ALA A 64 26.20 14.30 7.46
C ALA A 64 24.79 13.98 7.95
N ARG A 65 23.86 14.94 7.80
CA ARG A 65 22.47 14.76 8.25
C ARG A 65 21.65 13.86 7.32
N ASN A 66 22.06 13.75 6.06
CA ASN A 66 21.39 12.93 5.06
C ASN A 66 22.37 12.46 3.97
N ARG A 67 21.93 11.47 3.16
CA ARG A 67 22.72 10.86 2.09
C ARG A 67 23.18 11.86 1.02
N ALA A 68 22.34 12.80 0.66
CA ALA A 68 22.67 13.79 -0.38
C ALA A 68 23.82 14.72 0.10
N GLN A 69 23.77 15.18 1.34
CA GLN A 69 24.81 16.00 1.96
C GLN A 69 26.13 15.23 2.08
N LEU A 70 26.03 13.93 2.44
CA LEU A 70 27.19 13.05 2.49
C LEU A 70 27.89 12.98 1.12
N LEU A 71 27.14 12.63 0.06
CA LEU A 71 27.69 12.50 -1.28
C LEU A 71 28.28 13.81 -1.83
N GLN A 72 27.77 14.96 -1.41
CA GLN A 72 28.34 16.26 -1.76
C GLN A 72 29.66 16.57 -1.03
N ALA A 73 29.85 16.06 0.18
CA ALA A 73 31.05 16.29 0.97
C ALA A 73 32.19 15.30 0.65
N LEU A 74 31.87 14.11 0.12
CA LEU A 74 32.86 13.06 -0.18
C LEU A 74 34.01 13.52 -1.07
N PRO A 75 33.77 14.24 -2.21
CA PRO A 75 34.84 14.69 -3.09
C PRO A 75 35.95 15.44 -2.34
N TYR A 76 35.55 16.35 -1.47
CA TYR A 76 36.50 17.16 -0.67
C TYR A 76 37.21 16.36 0.41
N ALA A 77 36.55 15.34 0.98
CA ALA A 77 37.12 14.54 2.05
C ALA A 77 38.18 13.54 1.58
N VAL A 78 38.19 13.19 0.30
CA VAL A 78 39.10 12.19 -0.28
C VAL A 78 40.03 12.78 -1.36
N GLU A 79 39.97 14.08 -1.62
CA GLU A 79 40.73 14.76 -2.67
C GLU A 79 42.22 14.48 -2.60
N ASP A 80 42.80 14.53 -1.41
CA ASP A 80 44.23 14.25 -1.15
C ASP A 80 44.66 12.81 -1.48
N GLN A 81 43.70 11.89 -1.65
CA GLN A 81 43.95 10.48 -1.97
C GLN A 81 43.81 10.17 -3.44
N LEU A 82 43.38 11.15 -4.26
CA LEU A 82 43.09 10.95 -5.68
C LEU A 82 44.27 11.33 -6.55
N LEU A 83 44.51 10.55 -7.59
CA LEU A 83 45.55 10.84 -8.59
C LEU A 83 45.02 11.69 -9.77
N GLY A 84 43.74 11.96 -9.83
CA GLY A 84 43.10 12.69 -10.93
C GLY A 84 42.10 13.75 -10.47
N ALA A 85 41.53 14.47 -11.43
CA ALA A 85 40.54 15.49 -11.15
C ALA A 85 39.31 14.89 -10.46
N VAL A 86 38.83 15.55 -9.41
CA VAL A 86 37.69 15.11 -8.58
C VAL A 86 36.42 15.01 -9.42
N GLU A 87 36.29 15.91 -10.42
CA GLU A 87 35.12 15.97 -11.32
C GLU A 87 34.98 14.75 -12.19
N ASP A 88 36.09 14.06 -12.49
CA ASP A 88 36.14 12.85 -13.29
C ASP A 88 35.89 11.57 -12.46
N GLN A 89 35.77 11.71 -11.14
CA GLN A 89 35.56 10.60 -10.24
C GLN A 89 34.11 10.46 -9.82
N HIS A 90 33.69 9.21 -9.67
CA HIS A 90 32.43 8.84 -9.08
C HIS A 90 32.65 8.31 -7.68
N PHE A 91 31.80 8.74 -6.74
CA PHE A 91 31.87 8.44 -5.32
C PHE A 91 30.64 7.64 -4.89
N ALA A 92 30.87 6.54 -4.19
CA ALA A 92 29.82 5.79 -3.54
C ALA A 92 30.18 5.59 -2.06
N ALA A 93 29.18 5.66 -1.18
CA ALA A 93 29.38 5.54 0.25
C ALA A 93 28.72 4.29 0.82
N SER A 94 29.23 3.81 1.95
CA SER A 94 28.61 2.70 2.69
C SER A 94 27.21 3.03 3.18
N GLN A 95 26.39 1.99 3.35
CA GLN A 95 25.02 2.07 3.89
C GLN A 95 25.04 1.83 5.41
N GLY A 96 25.87 2.50 6.17
CA GLY A 96 25.97 2.34 7.62
C GLY A 96 25.91 3.67 8.34
N GLY A 97 25.29 3.70 9.53
CA GLY A 97 25.29 4.87 10.43
C GLY A 97 26.48 4.80 11.37
N GLY A 98 27.38 5.76 11.26
CA GLY A 98 28.51 5.95 12.14
C GLY A 98 29.36 7.11 11.64
N ASP A 99 30.28 7.60 12.45
CA ASP A 99 31.21 8.68 12.06
C ASP A 99 32.22 8.22 11.01
N GLN A 100 32.48 6.92 10.92
CA GLN A 100 33.36 6.32 9.92
C GLN A 100 32.57 5.76 8.76
N ILE A 101 32.79 6.31 7.58
CA ILE A 101 32.07 5.99 6.37
C ILE A 101 33.02 5.40 5.35
N GLY A 102 32.74 4.18 4.91
CA GLY A 102 33.44 3.57 3.81
C GLY A 102 33.09 4.22 2.49
N VAL A 103 34.08 4.50 1.68
CA VAL A 103 33.96 5.17 0.39
C VAL A 103 34.63 4.35 -0.69
N ALA A 104 33.94 4.20 -1.80
CA ALA A 104 34.52 3.67 -3.05
C ALA A 104 34.59 4.79 -4.07
N VAL A 105 35.74 4.94 -4.70
CA VAL A 105 35.98 5.93 -5.75
C VAL A 105 36.39 5.22 -7.03
N VAL A 106 35.78 5.57 -8.13
CA VAL A 106 36.08 5.03 -9.46
C VAL A 106 35.98 6.13 -10.52
N ALA A 107 36.83 6.10 -11.53
CA ALA A 107 36.72 7.04 -12.65
C ALA A 107 35.37 6.88 -13.37
N LYS A 108 34.67 7.99 -13.63
CA LYS A 108 33.37 8.01 -14.34
C LYS A 108 33.44 7.32 -15.70
N GLY A 109 34.56 7.49 -16.41
CA GLY A 109 34.79 6.84 -17.69
C GLY A 109 34.82 5.32 -17.57
N THR A 110 35.53 4.78 -16.58
CA THR A 110 35.61 3.34 -16.29
C THR A 110 34.24 2.78 -15.91
N LEU A 111 33.52 3.44 -15.01
CA LEU A 111 32.17 3.03 -14.60
C LEU A 111 31.21 3.02 -15.78
N ARG A 112 31.24 4.05 -16.62
CA ARG A 112 30.42 4.13 -17.85
C ARG A 112 30.76 2.99 -18.82
N GLY A 113 32.04 2.71 -19.02
CA GLY A 113 32.49 1.62 -19.87
C GLY A 113 32.03 0.23 -19.37
N TRP A 114 31.99 -0.01 -18.06
CA TRP A 114 31.42 -1.24 -17.50
C TRP A 114 29.91 -1.32 -17.76
N LEU A 115 29.17 -0.26 -17.52
CA LEU A 115 27.71 -0.23 -17.72
C LEU A 115 27.34 -0.42 -19.20
N GLU A 116 28.09 0.17 -20.12
CA GLU A 116 27.91 -0.02 -21.57
C GLU A 116 28.14 -1.48 -21.99
N ARG A 117 29.21 -2.12 -21.48
CA ARG A 117 29.46 -3.56 -21.75
C ARG A 117 28.37 -4.45 -21.17
N LEU A 118 27.92 -4.20 -19.96
CA LEU A 118 26.83 -4.94 -19.34
C LEU A 118 25.51 -4.75 -20.11
N ALA A 119 25.21 -3.51 -20.51
CA ALA A 119 24.03 -3.20 -21.31
C ALA A 119 24.06 -3.89 -22.69
N ALA A 120 25.21 -3.93 -23.37
CA ALA A 120 25.40 -4.65 -24.63
C ALA A 120 25.17 -6.17 -24.47
N ALA A 121 25.46 -6.72 -23.28
CA ALA A 121 25.16 -8.11 -22.92
C ALA A 121 23.72 -8.32 -22.41
N GLY A 122 22.87 -7.30 -22.43
CA GLY A 122 21.50 -7.35 -21.91
C GLY A 122 21.39 -7.42 -20.39
N ILE A 123 22.48 -7.09 -19.68
CA ILE A 123 22.56 -7.15 -18.22
C ILE A 123 22.31 -5.77 -17.62
N GLN A 124 21.32 -5.68 -16.77
CA GLN A 124 21.02 -4.46 -15.99
C GLN A 124 21.28 -4.76 -14.50
N PRO A 125 22.40 -4.30 -13.94
CA PRO A 125 22.72 -4.57 -12.54
C PRO A 125 21.81 -3.78 -11.58
N ASP A 126 21.42 -4.43 -10.49
CA ASP A 126 20.77 -3.79 -9.36
C ASP A 126 21.82 -3.27 -8.36
N VAL A 127 22.93 -4.02 -8.27
CA VAL A 127 24.07 -3.69 -7.41
C VAL A 127 25.36 -3.85 -8.19
N LEU A 128 26.23 -2.87 -8.08
CA LEU A 128 27.57 -2.87 -8.65
C LEU A 128 28.57 -2.57 -7.53
N LEU A 129 29.54 -3.46 -7.31
CA LEU A 129 30.53 -3.28 -6.25
C LEU A 129 31.88 -3.90 -6.64
N PRO A 130 33.00 -3.37 -6.10
CA PRO A 130 34.31 -3.97 -6.35
C PRO A 130 34.40 -5.36 -5.70
N GLU A 131 35.02 -6.29 -6.43
CA GLU A 131 35.15 -7.69 -6.01
C GLU A 131 35.91 -7.85 -4.69
N SER A 132 36.76 -6.90 -4.32
CA SER A 132 37.47 -6.87 -3.04
C SER A 132 36.53 -6.79 -1.84
N LEU A 133 35.36 -6.16 -2.00
CA LEU A 133 34.35 -6.09 -0.94
C LEU A 133 33.55 -7.38 -0.76
N ALA A 134 33.58 -8.26 -1.77
CA ALA A 134 33.00 -9.58 -1.66
C ALA A 134 33.93 -10.58 -0.93
N LEU A 135 35.23 -10.25 -0.78
CA LEU A 135 36.11 -11.01 0.09
C LEU A 135 35.66 -10.87 1.56
N PRO A 136 35.61 -11.98 2.32
CA PRO A 136 35.30 -11.90 3.73
C PRO A 136 36.27 -11.00 4.47
N ALA A 137 35.76 -9.99 5.19
CA ALA A 137 36.59 -9.22 6.12
C ALA A 137 36.87 -10.08 7.35
N GLN A 138 38.13 -10.13 7.77
CA GLN A 138 38.55 -10.80 9.01
C GLN A 138 38.36 -9.83 10.19
N ALA A 139 37.97 -10.36 11.34
CA ALA A 139 37.85 -9.56 12.56
C ALA A 139 39.23 -9.04 13.03
N SER A 140 40.27 -9.84 12.77
CA SER A 140 41.67 -9.47 12.97
C SER A 140 42.50 -10.07 11.85
N GLY A 141 43.31 -9.25 11.17
CA GLY A 141 44.12 -9.65 10.03
C GLY A 141 43.50 -9.35 8.67
N ALA A 142 44.03 -9.96 7.62
CA ALA A 142 43.64 -9.72 6.24
C ALA A 142 43.15 -11.00 5.53
N SER A 143 42.45 -10.81 4.41
CA SER A 143 42.09 -11.88 3.51
C SER A 143 42.78 -11.69 2.15
N ALA A 144 43.31 -12.75 1.58
CA ALA A 144 43.86 -12.75 0.22
C ALA A 144 43.21 -13.80 -0.65
N LEU A 145 42.85 -13.41 -1.86
CA LEU A 145 42.41 -14.28 -2.94
C LEU A 145 43.48 -14.23 -4.02
N ILE A 146 44.06 -15.37 -4.36
CA ILE A 146 45.14 -15.50 -5.34
C ILE A 146 44.63 -16.22 -6.56
N GLU A 147 44.75 -15.61 -7.74
CA GLU A 147 44.42 -16.14 -9.05
C GLU A 147 45.71 -16.31 -9.90
N ASP A 148 45.63 -16.88 -11.06
CA ASP A 148 46.79 -17.20 -11.90
C ASP A 148 47.66 -15.99 -12.24
N THR A 149 47.10 -14.78 -12.34
CA THR A 149 47.83 -13.56 -12.74
C THR A 149 47.91 -12.49 -11.66
N ARG A 150 46.98 -12.50 -10.70
CA ARG A 150 46.86 -11.44 -9.71
C ARG A 150 46.38 -11.97 -8.36
N ALA A 151 46.56 -11.14 -7.36
CA ALA A 151 45.98 -11.34 -6.04
C ALA A 151 45.20 -10.12 -5.61
N ILE A 152 44.07 -10.37 -4.93
CA ILE A 152 43.25 -9.35 -4.29
C ILE A 152 43.43 -9.52 -2.80
N VAL A 153 43.82 -8.46 -2.13
CA VAL A 153 44.05 -8.46 -0.69
C VAL A 153 43.12 -7.44 -0.03
N ARG A 154 42.36 -7.90 0.94
CA ARG A 154 41.51 -7.05 1.76
C ARG A 154 42.13 -6.94 3.16
N LEU A 155 42.57 -5.73 3.50
CA LEU A 155 43.26 -5.43 4.74
C LEU A 155 42.32 -5.10 5.89
N ALA A 156 41.26 -4.34 5.56
CA ALA A 156 40.28 -3.85 6.49
C ALA A 156 38.89 -3.78 5.79
N PRO A 157 37.80 -3.49 6.49
CA PRO A 157 36.50 -3.35 5.87
C PRO A 157 36.48 -2.45 4.62
N TRP A 158 37.23 -1.38 4.62
CA TRP A 158 37.28 -0.38 3.55
C TRP A 158 38.71 -0.15 3.01
N SER A 159 39.57 -1.13 3.14
CA SER A 159 40.92 -1.07 2.60
C SER A 159 41.27 -2.38 1.90
N ALA A 160 41.57 -2.27 0.61
CA ALA A 160 41.95 -3.40 -0.23
C ALA A 160 42.91 -2.93 -1.33
N PHE A 161 43.69 -3.84 -1.85
CA PHE A 161 44.51 -3.61 -3.04
C PHE A 161 44.58 -4.85 -3.90
N THR A 162 44.89 -4.65 -5.18
CA THR A 162 45.20 -5.70 -6.13
C THR A 162 46.66 -5.59 -6.59
N SER A 163 47.28 -6.71 -6.76
CA SER A 163 48.71 -6.76 -7.17
C SER A 163 48.95 -7.96 -8.09
N SER A 164 49.99 -7.82 -8.94
CA SER A 164 50.51 -8.98 -9.65
C SER A 164 51.15 -9.97 -8.65
N LEU A 165 51.20 -11.26 -9.01
CA LEU A 165 51.78 -12.28 -8.14
C LEU A 165 53.27 -12.03 -7.84
N ARG A 166 53.96 -11.41 -8.78
CA ARG A 166 55.40 -11.09 -8.62
C ARG A 166 55.63 -10.05 -7.57
N GLU A 167 54.76 -9.06 -7.46
CA GLU A 167 54.91 -7.92 -6.57
C GLU A 167 54.19 -8.13 -5.23
N LEU A 168 53.29 -9.09 -5.15
CA LEU A 168 52.50 -9.36 -3.95
C LEU A 168 53.34 -9.48 -2.69
N PRO A 169 54.48 -10.25 -2.63
CA PRO A 169 55.29 -10.35 -1.44
C PRO A 169 55.87 -9.00 -0.99
N ARG A 170 56.25 -8.15 -1.95
CA ARG A 170 56.80 -6.81 -1.67
C ARG A 170 55.73 -5.89 -1.08
N TRP A 171 54.52 -5.87 -1.67
CA TRP A 171 53.40 -5.08 -1.16
C TRP A 171 53.00 -5.52 0.25
N LEU A 172 52.87 -6.83 0.46
CA LEU A 172 52.54 -7.37 1.78
C LEU A 172 53.59 -7.02 2.83
N ALA A 173 54.87 -7.05 2.49
CA ALA A 173 55.93 -6.64 3.41
C ALA A 173 55.85 -5.16 3.77
N GLN A 174 55.50 -4.29 2.80
CA GLN A 174 55.41 -2.86 3.03
C GLN A 174 54.16 -2.46 3.83
N VAL A 175 53.04 -3.09 3.60
CA VAL A 175 51.80 -2.81 4.33
C VAL A 175 51.80 -3.41 5.72
N ASN A 176 52.63 -4.41 5.99
CA ASN A 176 52.74 -5.07 7.30
C ASN A 176 53.66 -4.39 8.29
N VAL A 177 54.13 -3.17 8.02
CA VAL A 177 55.05 -2.46 8.92
C VAL A 177 54.56 -2.38 10.37
N ASP A 178 53.23 -2.30 10.56
CA ASP A 178 52.62 -2.23 11.89
C ASP A 178 51.88 -3.54 12.31
N ASN A 179 52.28 -4.69 11.75
CA ASN A 179 51.63 -5.99 12.01
C ASN A 179 50.10 -6.02 11.74
N LEU A 180 49.58 -5.15 10.86
CA LEU A 180 48.15 -5.05 10.55
C LEU A 180 47.58 -6.26 9.79
N LEU A 181 48.46 -7.11 9.19
CA LEU A 181 48.11 -8.25 8.36
C LEU A 181 48.21 -9.61 9.06
N VAL A 182 48.26 -9.64 10.36
CA VAL A 182 48.32 -10.90 11.10
C VAL A 182 47.00 -11.16 11.79
N PRO A 183 46.41 -12.30 11.53
CA PRO A 183 46.74 -13.41 10.61
C PRO A 183 46.23 -13.18 9.18
N LEU A 184 46.94 -13.68 8.17
CA LEU A 184 46.51 -13.65 6.75
C LEU A 184 45.75 -14.94 6.37
N ALA A 185 44.54 -14.82 5.98
CA ALA A 185 43.73 -15.92 5.43
C ALA A 185 43.90 -15.96 3.92
N VAL A 186 44.60 -16.96 3.38
CA VAL A 186 44.89 -17.10 1.96
C VAL A 186 43.94 -18.11 1.30
N ARG A 187 43.38 -17.74 0.16
CA ARG A 187 42.67 -18.61 -0.76
C ARG A 187 43.37 -18.60 -2.10
N ASP A 188 44.07 -19.70 -2.41
CA ASP A 188 44.83 -19.86 -3.65
C ASP A 188 44.07 -20.72 -4.64
N PHE A 189 43.72 -20.14 -5.78
CA PHE A 189 42.98 -20.78 -6.87
C PHE A 189 43.89 -21.23 -8.03
N ARG A 190 45.18 -21.03 -7.91
CA ARG A 190 46.13 -21.45 -8.96
C ARG A 190 46.32 -22.96 -8.95
N ALA A 191 46.70 -23.47 -10.12
CA ALA A 191 47.18 -24.87 -10.26
C ALA A 191 48.70 -25.00 -10.01
N ALA A 192 49.31 -24.02 -9.35
CA ALA A 192 50.76 -23.92 -9.06
C ALA A 192 51.04 -24.19 -7.58
N PRO A 193 52.30 -24.49 -7.22
CA PRO A 193 52.69 -24.58 -5.79
C PRO A 193 52.34 -23.32 -4.98
N ALA A 194 52.16 -23.49 -3.68
CA ALA A 194 51.85 -22.41 -2.77
C ALA A 194 52.88 -21.27 -2.89
N LEU A 195 52.41 -20.04 -2.89
CA LEU A 195 53.29 -18.86 -2.98
C LEU A 195 53.94 -18.62 -1.63
N ALA A 196 55.26 -18.45 -1.65
CA ALA A 196 55.99 -18.01 -0.45
C ALA A 196 55.63 -16.55 -0.14
N LEU A 197 54.95 -16.32 0.95
CA LEU A 197 54.54 -14.98 1.42
C LEU A 197 55.33 -14.59 2.65
N PRO A 198 55.67 -13.29 2.82
CA PRO A 198 56.54 -12.82 3.93
C PRO A 198 55.76 -12.69 5.27
N LEU A 199 54.57 -13.26 5.37
CA LEU A 199 53.65 -13.08 6.49
C LEU A 199 53.27 -14.39 7.14
N PRO A 200 52.96 -14.41 8.44
CA PRO A 200 52.35 -15.56 9.08
C PRO A 200 50.97 -15.82 8.47
N ILE A 201 50.79 -17.00 7.91
CA ILE A 201 49.54 -17.44 7.26
C ILE A 201 48.70 -18.16 8.32
N ALA A 202 47.55 -17.56 8.66
CA ALA A 202 46.59 -18.17 9.59
C ALA A 202 45.86 -19.36 9.01
N SER A 203 45.55 -19.30 7.73
CA SER A 203 44.95 -20.39 7.01
C SER A 203 45.29 -20.31 5.52
N TYR A 204 45.72 -21.42 4.98
CA TYR A 204 45.97 -21.57 3.54
C TYR A 204 45.03 -22.64 3.02
N GLN A 205 44.17 -22.29 2.07
CA GLN A 205 43.29 -23.23 1.46
C GLN A 205 43.47 -23.20 -0.07
N GLU A 206 43.87 -24.33 -0.58
CA GLU A 206 43.94 -24.57 -2.01
C GLU A 206 42.57 -25.02 -2.52
N ARG A 207 42.23 -24.56 -3.69
CA ARG A 207 41.32 -25.05 -4.71
C ARG A 207 40.17 -25.97 -4.28
N GLN A 208 39.27 -25.49 -3.44
CA GLN A 208 38.04 -26.23 -3.15
C GLN A 208 36.83 -25.72 -3.95
N ARG A 209 36.89 -24.50 -4.48
CA ARG A 209 35.81 -23.84 -5.23
C ARG A 209 36.39 -22.89 -6.27
N ASP A 210 35.58 -22.52 -7.21
CA ASP A 210 35.81 -21.43 -8.14
C ASP A 210 35.91 -20.09 -7.39
N PRO A 211 36.73 -19.10 -7.85
CA PRO A 211 36.87 -17.79 -7.21
C PRO A 211 35.53 -17.10 -7.00
N LEU A 212 34.66 -17.07 -7.99
CA LEU A 212 33.35 -16.45 -7.89
C LEU A 212 32.43 -17.20 -6.88
N ALA A 213 32.48 -18.53 -6.87
CA ALA A 213 31.75 -19.32 -5.88
C ALA A 213 32.23 -19.07 -4.45
N TYR A 214 33.52 -18.82 -4.27
CA TYR A 214 34.09 -18.41 -2.98
C TYR A 214 33.57 -17.01 -2.56
N LEU A 215 33.67 -16.02 -3.45
CA LEU A 215 33.17 -14.66 -3.20
C LEU A 215 31.68 -14.68 -2.86
N ALA A 216 30.89 -15.47 -3.60
CA ALA A 216 29.46 -15.63 -3.34
C ALA A 216 29.16 -16.23 -1.96
N SER A 217 30.01 -17.14 -1.47
CA SER A 217 29.81 -17.78 -0.16
C SER A 217 29.99 -16.83 1.02
N GLY A 218 30.81 -15.79 0.86
CA GLY A 218 31.03 -14.73 1.86
C GLY A 218 30.12 -13.51 1.70
N PHE A 219 29.43 -13.42 0.58
CA PHE A 219 28.63 -12.25 0.23
C PHE A 219 27.21 -12.37 0.80
N VAL A 220 26.93 -11.66 1.87
CA VAL A 220 25.59 -11.61 2.50
C VAL A 220 24.77 -10.43 1.98
N GLN A 221 25.36 -9.25 2.01
CA GLN A 221 24.76 -7.98 1.59
C GLN A 221 25.82 -7.04 1.05
N ALA A 222 25.48 -6.26 0.03
CA ALA A 222 26.38 -5.23 -0.48
C ALA A 222 26.55 -4.12 0.56
N PRO A 223 27.79 -3.86 1.04
CA PRO A 223 28.03 -2.81 2.01
C PRO A 223 27.92 -1.41 1.40
N LEU A 224 28.09 -1.30 0.08
CA LEU A 224 27.85 -0.11 -0.73
C LEU A 224 27.40 -0.51 -2.14
N ASN A 225 26.96 0.46 -2.94
CA ASN A 225 26.60 0.25 -4.34
C ASN A 225 27.17 1.40 -5.18
N LEU A 226 27.97 1.08 -6.20
CA LEU A 226 28.50 2.08 -7.13
C LEU A 226 27.40 2.72 -8.01
N LEU A 227 26.22 2.12 -8.06
CA LEU A 227 25.07 2.66 -8.78
C LEU A 227 24.33 3.72 -7.93
N GLU A 228 24.98 4.84 -7.70
CA GLU A 228 24.44 5.99 -6.97
C GLU A 228 24.51 7.27 -7.81
N GLY A 229 23.80 8.32 -7.40
CA GLY A 229 23.83 9.62 -8.05
C GLY A 229 23.41 9.56 -9.52
N GLU A 230 24.30 9.99 -10.42
CA GLU A 230 24.04 10.00 -11.88
C GLU A 230 23.95 8.60 -12.50
N PHE A 231 24.55 7.59 -11.85
CA PHE A 231 24.52 6.20 -12.27
C PHE A 231 23.43 5.36 -11.59
N ALA A 232 22.58 5.98 -10.80
CA ALA A 232 21.47 5.28 -10.15
C ALA A 232 20.53 4.65 -11.19
N PRO A 233 20.15 3.36 -11.05
CA PRO A 233 19.30 2.70 -12.02
C PRO A 233 17.93 3.36 -12.07
N ARG A 234 17.55 3.87 -13.25
CA ARG A 234 16.26 4.55 -13.48
C ARG A 234 15.03 3.63 -13.33
N HIS A 235 15.25 2.33 -13.26
CA HIS A 235 14.19 1.31 -13.30
C HIS A 235 14.15 0.38 -12.07
N ARG A 236 14.48 0.88 -10.89
CA ARG A 236 14.39 0.09 -9.64
C ARG A 236 13.01 -0.55 -9.39
N HIS A 237 11.99 -0.10 -10.11
CA HIS A 237 10.59 -0.53 -9.92
C HIS A 237 10.11 -1.63 -10.89
N ALA A 238 10.86 -1.93 -11.94
CA ALA A 238 10.35 -2.83 -13.00
C ALA A 238 10.28 -4.30 -12.56
N ARG A 239 11.22 -4.77 -11.71
CA ARG A 239 11.21 -6.16 -11.22
C ARG A 239 10.23 -6.39 -10.08
N GLY A 240 10.00 -5.40 -9.24
CA GLY A 240 8.91 -5.41 -8.25
C GLY A 240 7.51 -5.41 -8.87
N ALA A 241 7.38 -4.90 -10.10
CA ALA A 241 6.12 -4.85 -10.83
C ALA A 241 5.51 -6.22 -11.13
N ARG A 242 6.30 -7.31 -11.16
CA ARG A 242 5.77 -8.68 -11.34
C ARG A 242 4.87 -9.10 -10.17
N TRP A 243 5.28 -8.80 -8.94
CA TRP A 243 4.46 -9.07 -7.74
C TRP A 243 3.21 -8.18 -7.70
N TRP A 244 3.34 -6.91 -8.12
CA TRP A 244 2.20 -6.00 -8.27
C TRP A 244 1.22 -6.46 -9.34
N ARG A 245 1.70 -7.02 -10.46
CA ARG A 245 0.83 -7.60 -11.50
C ARG A 245 0.08 -8.83 -10.99
N ILE A 246 0.73 -9.70 -10.22
CA ILE A 246 0.06 -10.86 -9.58
C ILE A 246 -0.96 -10.37 -8.54
N ALA A 247 -0.59 -9.42 -7.69
CA ALA A 247 -1.51 -8.82 -6.72
C ALA A 247 -2.69 -8.13 -7.40
N ALA A 248 -2.46 -7.38 -8.49
CA ALA A 248 -3.51 -6.75 -9.28
C ALA A 248 -4.42 -7.78 -9.96
N ALA A 249 -3.88 -8.86 -10.49
CA ALA A 249 -4.66 -9.94 -11.07
C ALA A 249 -5.54 -10.66 -10.03
N LEU A 250 -5.02 -10.90 -8.83
CA LEU A 250 -5.79 -11.46 -7.72
C LEU A 250 -6.89 -10.50 -7.25
N ALA A 251 -6.58 -9.20 -7.13
CA ALA A 251 -7.57 -8.19 -6.78
C ALA A 251 -8.68 -8.10 -7.85
N ALA A 252 -8.33 -8.12 -9.14
CA ALA A 252 -9.29 -8.17 -10.23
C ALA A 252 -10.17 -9.43 -10.16
N ALA A 253 -9.59 -10.59 -9.87
CA ALA A 253 -10.35 -11.84 -9.72
C ALA A 253 -11.34 -11.77 -8.55
N VAL A 254 -10.95 -11.18 -7.42
CA VAL A 254 -11.85 -10.97 -6.26
C VAL A 254 -12.99 -10.02 -6.63
N VAL A 255 -12.71 -8.92 -7.34
CA VAL A 255 -13.76 -7.98 -7.80
C VAL A 255 -14.73 -8.67 -8.75
N ILE A 256 -14.23 -9.45 -9.73
CA ILE A 256 -15.07 -10.21 -10.65
C ILE A 256 -15.96 -11.20 -9.89
N LEU A 257 -15.39 -11.91 -8.92
CA LEU A 257 -16.15 -12.85 -8.09
C LEU A 257 -17.24 -12.15 -7.26
N ALA A 258 -16.93 -10.98 -6.70
CA ALA A 258 -17.89 -10.17 -5.96
C ALA A 258 -19.04 -9.67 -6.86
N VAL A 259 -18.73 -9.21 -8.07
CA VAL A 259 -19.74 -8.78 -9.05
C VAL A 259 -20.63 -9.97 -9.49
N LEU A 260 -20.03 -11.13 -9.75
CA LEU A 260 -20.78 -12.35 -10.09
C LEU A 260 -21.69 -12.79 -8.94
N ASN A 261 -21.20 -12.74 -7.71
CA ASN A 261 -21.99 -13.06 -6.51
C ASN A 261 -23.17 -12.08 -6.35
N LEU A 262 -22.91 -10.77 -6.51
CA LEU A 262 -23.97 -9.75 -6.46
C LEU A 262 -25.00 -9.95 -7.57
N GLY A 263 -24.56 -10.25 -8.79
CA GLY A 263 -25.43 -10.58 -9.93
C GLY A 263 -26.28 -11.83 -9.66
N PHE A 264 -25.69 -12.86 -9.07
CA PHE A 264 -26.40 -14.08 -8.68
C PHE A 264 -27.45 -13.82 -7.59
N ASP A 265 -27.13 -12.99 -6.60
CA ASP A 265 -28.07 -12.61 -5.55
C ASP A 265 -29.26 -11.81 -6.13
N VAL A 266 -29.01 -10.83 -7.00
CA VAL A 266 -30.07 -10.09 -7.71
C VAL A 266 -30.93 -11.02 -8.53
N TRP A 267 -30.34 -11.95 -9.27
CA TRP A 267 -31.08 -12.94 -10.05
C TRP A 267 -31.91 -13.90 -9.17
N ARG A 268 -31.34 -14.34 -8.03
CA ARG A 268 -32.06 -15.19 -7.07
C ARG A 268 -33.23 -14.46 -6.42
N LEU A 269 -33.02 -13.18 -6.02
CA LEU A 269 -34.09 -12.35 -5.46
C LEU A 269 -35.20 -12.06 -6.49
N SER A 270 -34.83 -11.75 -7.74
CA SER A 270 -35.83 -11.50 -8.80
C SER A 270 -36.69 -12.73 -9.11
N ARG A 271 -36.10 -13.94 -9.06
CA ARG A 271 -36.88 -15.18 -9.18
C ARG A 271 -37.75 -15.46 -7.95
N ALA A 272 -37.31 -15.09 -6.77
CA ALA A 272 -38.09 -15.23 -5.55
C ALA A 272 -39.28 -14.25 -5.56
N SER A 273 -39.07 -13.00 -5.96
CA SER A 273 -40.14 -12.00 -6.09
C SER A 273 -41.18 -12.40 -7.14
N ALA A 274 -40.75 -12.88 -8.31
CA ALA A 274 -41.69 -13.37 -9.34
C ALA A 274 -42.56 -14.53 -8.86
N ARG A 275 -42.01 -15.44 -8.02
CA ARG A 275 -42.81 -16.51 -7.41
C ARG A 275 -43.83 -15.98 -6.40
N MET A 276 -43.42 -15.00 -5.58
CA MET A 276 -44.33 -14.37 -4.61
C MET A 276 -45.44 -13.60 -5.31
N ASP A 277 -45.13 -12.88 -6.39
CA ASP A 277 -46.12 -12.18 -7.20
C ASP A 277 -47.11 -13.15 -7.86
N ALA A 278 -46.64 -14.29 -8.37
CA ALA A 278 -47.52 -15.33 -8.93
C ALA A 278 -48.45 -15.94 -7.85
N LEU A 279 -47.94 -16.21 -6.66
CA LEU A 279 -48.73 -16.69 -5.53
C LEU A 279 -49.75 -15.66 -5.07
N ALA A 280 -49.37 -14.37 -5.01
CA ALA A 280 -50.25 -13.27 -4.66
C ALA A 280 -51.39 -13.11 -5.72
N GLN A 281 -51.07 -13.18 -7.00
CA GLN A 281 -52.06 -13.14 -8.07
C GLN A 281 -53.02 -14.32 -8.01
N ASP A 282 -52.54 -15.54 -7.72
CA ASP A 282 -53.40 -16.72 -7.58
C ASP A 282 -54.32 -16.62 -6.36
N ALA A 283 -53.81 -16.08 -5.24
CA ALA A 283 -54.60 -15.82 -4.04
C ALA A 283 -55.73 -14.77 -4.31
N VAL A 284 -55.39 -13.69 -5.01
CA VAL A 284 -56.40 -12.65 -5.38
C VAL A 284 -57.42 -13.22 -6.34
N ARG A 285 -57.03 -14.03 -7.32
CA ARG A 285 -57.95 -14.67 -8.25
C ARG A 285 -58.90 -15.65 -7.56
N LYS A 286 -58.42 -16.38 -6.55
CA LYS A 286 -59.29 -17.28 -5.75
C LYS A 286 -60.23 -16.52 -4.83
N ALA A 287 -59.80 -15.40 -4.27
CA ALA A 287 -60.62 -14.61 -3.34
C ALA A 287 -61.65 -13.72 -4.06
N PHE A 288 -61.38 -13.32 -5.32
CA PHE A 288 -62.20 -12.39 -6.08
C PHE A 288 -62.37 -12.84 -7.54
N PRO A 289 -63.22 -13.84 -7.81
CA PRO A 289 -63.39 -14.40 -9.15
C PRO A 289 -64.04 -13.42 -10.19
N GLU A 290 -64.52 -12.30 -9.73
CA GLU A 290 -65.18 -11.27 -10.57
C GLU A 290 -64.22 -10.26 -11.20
N ILE A 291 -62.89 -10.31 -10.86
CA ILE A 291 -61.88 -9.37 -11.37
C ILE A 291 -61.29 -9.90 -12.66
N ASP A 292 -61.37 -9.12 -13.73
CA ASP A 292 -60.87 -9.47 -15.04
C ASP A 292 -59.31 -9.56 -15.03
N ALA A 293 -58.76 -10.55 -15.71
CA ALA A 293 -57.33 -10.80 -15.83
C ALA A 293 -56.54 -9.58 -16.38
N ALA A 294 -57.18 -8.74 -17.20
CA ALA A 294 -56.57 -7.51 -17.73
C ALA A 294 -56.39 -6.42 -16.66
N GLN A 295 -57.19 -6.40 -15.62
CA GLN A 295 -57.05 -5.47 -14.48
C GLN A 295 -55.97 -5.94 -13.50
N LEU A 296 -55.82 -7.24 -13.27
CA LEU A 296 -54.75 -7.82 -12.46
C LEU A 296 -53.37 -7.59 -13.05
N ALA A 297 -53.21 -7.45 -14.35
CA ALA A 297 -51.93 -7.19 -15.00
C ALA A 297 -51.46 -5.72 -14.86
N ARG A 298 -52.35 -4.79 -14.54
CA ARG A 298 -52.09 -3.35 -14.48
C ARG A 298 -51.98 -2.77 -13.07
N VAL A 299 -52.46 -3.47 -12.06
CA VAL A 299 -52.47 -2.99 -10.67
C VAL A 299 -51.90 -4.04 -9.76
N SER A 300 -51.05 -3.62 -8.82
CA SER A 300 -50.47 -4.53 -7.84
C SER A 300 -51.55 -5.24 -7.01
N PRO A 301 -51.48 -6.58 -6.84
CA PRO A 301 -52.40 -7.33 -5.99
C PRO A 301 -52.57 -6.77 -4.58
N ALA A 302 -51.47 -6.22 -4.02
CA ALA A 302 -51.48 -5.60 -2.69
C ALA A 302 -52.30 -4.31 -2.67
N ASP A 303 -52.27 -3.51 -3.73
CA ASP A 303 -53.02 -2.25 -3.80
C ASP A 303 -54.51 -2.48 -4.03
N LEU A 304 -54.87 -3.53 -4.77
CA LEU A 304 -56.26 -3.96 -4.90
C LEU A 304 -56.84 -4.42 -3.56
N MET A 305 -56.11 -5.19 -2.79
CA MET A 305 -56.53 -5.63 -1.46
C MET A 305 -56.66 -4.46 -0.48
N ARG A 306 -55.66 -3.54 -0.46
CA ARG A 306 -55.73 -2.33 0.37
C ARG A 306 -56.90 -1.46 0.01
N GLY A 307 -57.10 -1.18 -1.27
CA GLY A 307 -58.25 -0.36 -1.73
C GLY A 307 -59.62 -0.95 -1.39
N ARG A 308 -59.74 -2.28 -1.31
CA ARG A 308 -60.99 -2.93 -0.85
C ARG A 308 -61.10 -2.93 0.68
N LEU A 309 -60.05 -3.17 1.41
CA LEU A 309 -60.01 -3.02 2.88
C LEU A 309 -60.32 -1.59 3.31
N ASP A 310 -59.78 -0.60 2.62
CA ASP A 310 -60.05 0.81 2.89
C ASP A 310 -61.47 1.19 2.58
N ARG A 311 -62.08 0.62 1.54
CA ARG A 311 -63.51 0.81 1.30
C ARG A 311 -64.39 0.16 2.37
N LEU A 312 -63.99 -0.99 2.89
CA LEU A 312 -64.71 -1.64 3.98
C LEU A 312 -64.48 -0.93 5.36
N ARG A 313 -63.31 -0.34 5.57
CA ARG A 313 -62.97 0.48 6.76
C ARG A 313 -63.38 1.95 6.61
N GLY A 314 -63.28 2.52 5.41
CA GLY A 314 -63.43 3.95 5.15
C GLY A 314 -64.87 4.46 5.14
N GLY A 315 -65.87 3.61 5.35
CA GLY A 315 -67.22 4.05 5.55
C GLY A 315 -67.43 4.75 6.89
N ALA A 316 -66.57 4.55 7.87
CA ALA A 316 -66.75 5.08 9.25
C ALA A 316 -65.87 6.27 9.61
N GLU A 317 -64.61 6.36 9.14
CA GLU A 317 -63.67 7.37 9.58
C GLU A 317 -63.65 8.69 8.80
N SER A 318 -63.86 8.66 7.49
CA SER A 318 -63.91 9.88 6.66
C SER A 318 -65.13 10.76 6.91
N SER A 319 -66.23 10.16 7.37
CA SER A 319 -67.43 10.90 7.76
C SER A 319 -67.27 11.69 9.04
N GLY A 320 -66.40 11.23 9.97
CA GLY A 320 -66.16 11.89 11.26
C GLY A 320 -65.35 13.19 11.12
N LEU A 321 -64.23 13.16 10.37
CA LEU A 321 -63.41 14.34 10.15
C LEU A 321 -64.15 15.47 9.45
N LEU A 322 -64.82 15.16 8.34
CA LEU A 322 -65.58 16.14 7.56
C LEU A 322 -66.73 16.76 8.35
N LYS A 323 -67.37 15.99 9.21
CA LYS A 323 -68.43 16.48 10.09
C LYS A 323 -67.91 17.43 11.14
N VAL A 324 -66.77 17.11 11.78
CA VAL A 324 -66.13 18.01 12.78
C VAL A 324 -65.61 19.27 12.09
N LEU A 325 -64.96 19.14 10.92
CA LEU A 325 -64.45 20.30 10.17
C LEU A 325 -65.57 21.24 9.69
N ALA A 326 -66.69 20.71 9.27
CA ALA A 326 -67.86 21.52 8.88
C ALA A 326 -68.47 22.32 10.05
N GLN A 327 -68.37 21.77 11.27
CA GLN A 327 -68.88 22.45 12.47
C GLN A 327 -67.92 23.55 13.00
N ILE A 328 -66.60 23.36 12.92
CA ILE A 328 -65.60 24.30 13.43
C ILE A 328 -65.09 25.30 12.42
N GLY A 329 -65.24 25.00 11.10
CA GLY A 329 -64.74 25.85 10.00
C GLY A 329 -65.21 27.30 10.07
N PRO A 330 -66.51 27.60 10.31
CA PRO A 330 -67.02 28.97 10.43
C PRO A 330 -66.40 29.74 11.59
N VAL A 331 -66.07 29.07 12.73
CA VAL A 331 -65.46 29.68 13.90
C VAL A 331 -63.99 30.02 13.64
N LEU A 332 -63.25 29.13 12.98
CA LEU A 332 -61.85 29.37 12.61
C LEU A 332 -61.71 30.46 11.55
N GLY A 333 -62.62 30.52 10.55
CA GLY A 333 -62.62 31.53 9.50
C GLY A 333 -62.96 32.94 9.95
N SER A 334 -63.66 33.10 11.11
CA SER A 334 -64.06 34.41 11.65
C SER A 334 -62.94 35.07 12.51
N THR A 335 -61.81 34.42 12.70
CA THR A 335 -60.78 34.92 13.64
C THR A 335 -59.57 35.49 12.84
N THR A 336 -59.62 36.81 12.62
CA THR A 336 -58.73 37.54 11.67
C THR A 336 -57.24 37.63 12.06
N ARG A 337 -56.83 37.13 13.26
CA ARG A 337 -55.42 37.27 13.76
C ARG A 337 -54.76 35.97 14.17
N ILE A 338 -55.34 34.84 13.78
CA ILE A 338 -54.80 33.53 14.13
C ILE A 338 -54.49 32.72 12.86
N GLN A 339 -53.32 32.16 12.79
CA GLN A 339 -52.90 31.32 11.67
C GLN A 339 -52.94 29.84 12.07
N THR A 340 -53.59 29.03 11.29
CA THR A 340 -53.61 27.59 11.44
C THR A 340 -52.35 27.03 10.79
N ARG A 341 -51.46 26.37 11.56
CA ARG A 341 -50.25 25.76 11.07
C ARG A 341 -50.37 24.29 10.71
N GLY A 342 -51.28 23.58 11.35
CA GLY A 342 -51.50 22.18 11.10
C GLY A 342 -52.79 21.69 11.71
N ILE A 343 -53.33 20.66 11.07
CA ILE A 343 -54.55 19.95 11.48
C ILE A 343 -54.22 18.47 11.51
N GLU A 344 -54.34 17.81 12.62
CA GLU A 344 -54.15 16.38 12.78
C GLU A 344 -55.40 15.72 13.34
N TYR A 345 -55.90 14.66 12.68
CA TYR A 345 -57.10 13.95 13.14
C TYR A 345 -56.74 12.47 13.33
N ARG A 346 -56.91 12.00 14.58
CA ARG A 346 -56.68 10.60 14.94
C ARG A 346 -57.72 10.13 15.94
N ASN A 347 -58.30 8.97 15.72
CA ASN A 347 -59.19 8.30 16.66
C ASN A 347 -60.33 9.19 17.19
N GLY A 348 -60.99 9.97 16.33
CA GLY A 348 -62.10 10.83 16.74
C GLY A 348 -61.68 12.17 17.41
N VAL A 349 -60.38 12.41 17.58
CA VAL A 349 -59.84 13.64 18.18
C VAL A 349 -59.15 14.47 17.11
N LEU A 350 -59.49 15.76 17.02
CA LEU A 350 -58.83 16.73 16.14
C LEU A 350 -57.89 17.61 16.95
N GLU A 351 -56.60 17.62 16.57
CA GLU A 351 -55.62 18.56 17.12
C GLU A 351 -55.34 19.67 16.12
N LEU A 352 -55.51 20.91 16.58
CA LEU A 352 -55.24 22.14 15.83
C LEU A 352 -53.98 22.81 16.36
N ALA A 353 -52.96 22.97 15.53
CA ALA A 353 -51.81 23.80 15.80
C ALA A 353 -52.06 25.22 15.29
N LEU A 354 -52.12 26.18 16.18
CA LEU A 354 -52.47 27.57 15.91
C LEU A 354 -51.34 28.50 16.34
N ARG A 355 -51.13 29.59 15.60
CA ARG A 355 -50.30 30.70 16.02
C ARG A 355 -51.17 31.90 16.31
N ALA A 356 -51.04 32.45 17.52
CA ALA A 356 -51.77 33.62 17.96
C ALA A 356 -50.80 34.74 18.41
N PRO A 357 -51.18 36.01 18.40
CA PRO A 357 -50.31 37.10 18.85
C PRO A 357 -50.07 37.05 20.37
N ASP A 358 -51.00 36.58 21.16
CA ASP A 358 -50.92 36.43 22.62
C ASP A 358 -51.74 35.23 23.12
N VAL A 359 -51.56 34.90 24.42
CA VAL A 359 -52.27 33.80 25.08
C VAL A 359 -53.80 34.07 25.17
N ALA A 360 -54.22 35.35 25.37
CA ALA A 360 -55.59 35.75 25.47
C ALA A 360 -56.35 35.49 24.14
N ALA A 361 -55.67 35.61 22.99
CA ALA A 361 -56.22 35.26 21.69
C ALA A 361 -56.48 33.77 21.55
N LEU A 362 -55.60 32.89 22.06
CA LEU A 362 -55.82 31.44 22.11
C LEU A 362 -56.98 31.05 23.00
N ASP A 363 -57.11 31.66 24.16
CA ASP A 363 -58.24 31.43 25.08
C ASP A 363 -59.58 31.90 24.47
N SER A 364 -59.57 32.99 23.72
CA SER A 364 -60.79 33.47 23.04
C SER A 364 -61.24 32.48 21.95
N VAL A 365 -60.30 31.81 21.24
CA VAL A 365 -60.63 30.75 20.26
C VAL A 365 -61.18 29.51 20.97
N ARG A 366 -60.57 29.10 22.05
CA ARG A 366 -61.04 27.99 22.88
C ARG A 366 -62.48 28.24 23.34
N GLU A 367 -62.75 29.44 23.86
CA GLU A 367 -64.08 29.81 24.36
C GLU A 367 -65.14 29.80 23.23
N ARG A 368 -64.80 30.32 22.04
CA ARG A 368 -65.70 30.27 20.87
C ARG A 368 -65.89 28.84 20.33
N LEU A 369 -64.85 28.01 20.35
CA LEU A 369 -64.99 26.59 19.98
C LEU A 369 -65.85 25.83 21.01
N ALA A 370 -65.82 26.19 22.26
CA ALA A 370 -66.64 25.62 23.32
C ALA A 370 -68.15 26.00 23.20
N THR A 371 -68.52 27.06 22.45
CA THR A 371 -69.93 27.43 22.19
C THR A 371 -70.55 26.61 21.09
N VAL A 372 -69.75 25.80 20.31
CA VAL A 372 -70.27 24.93 19.24
C VAL A 372 -70.89 23.66 19.88
N PRO A 373 -72.14 23.36 19.62
CA PRO A 373 -72.82 22.20 20.21
C PRO A 373 -72.08 20.89 19.83
N GLY A 374 -71.72 20.10 20.85
CA GLY A 374 -71.09 18.83 20.64
C GLY A 374 -69.59 18.88 20.39
N VAL A 375 -68.88 19.94 20.81
CA VAL A 375 -67.45 20.11 20.70
C VAL A 375 -66.85 20.43 22.07
N GLN A 376 -65.84 19.71 22.49
CA GLN A 376 -65.01 20.04 23.66
C GLN A 376 -63.62 20.46 23.18
N ALA A 377 -63.23 21.71 23.46
CA ALA A 377 -61.94 22.26 23.09
C ALA A 377 -61.07 22.49 24.33
N VAL A 378 -59.88 21.92 24.37
CA VAL A 378 -58.92 22.04 25.45
C VAL A 378 -57.61 22.50 24.87
N VAL A 379 -57.00 23.54 25.45
CA VAL A 379 -55.64 23.98 25.11
C VAL A 379 -54.63 23.02 25.77
N THR A 380 -53.89 22.31 24.98
CA THR A 380 -52.90 21.32 25.46
C THR A 380 -51.48 21.88 25.58
N ALA A 381 -51.17 22.95 24.85
CA ALA A 381 -49.89 23.62 24.92
C ALA A 381 -49.99 25.08 24.47
N ALA A 382 -49.27 25.99 25.14
CA ALA A 382 -49.10 27.38 24.72
C ALA A 382 -47.65 27.78 24.98
N ASN A 383 -46.83 27.81 23.93
CA ASN A 383 -45.42 28.09 24.01
C ASN A 383 -45.11 29.47 23.42
N PRO A 384 -44.42 30.37 24.16
CA PRO A 384 -43.98 31.65 23.62
C PRO A 384 -43.01 31.46 22.46
N SER A 385 -43.24 32.19 21.37
CA SER A 385 -42.39 32.22 20.18
C SER A 385 -41.98 33.67 19.87
N ALA A 386 -40.92 33.88 19.07
CA ALA A 386 -40.41 35.23 18.75
C ALA A 386 -41.48 36.18 18.15
N ASP A 387 -42.50 35.64 17.46
CA ASP A 387 -43.56 36.39 16.78
C ASP A 387 -44.96 36.09 17.31
N GLY A 388 -45.12 35.72 18.61
CA GLY A 388 -46.41 35.41 19.23
C GLY A 388 -46.38 34.12 20.06
N VAL A 389 -47.48 33.43 20.17
CA VAL A 389 -47.64 32.18 20.93
C VAL A 389 -48.09 31.07 20.02
N ASP A 390 -47.34 29.98 19.97
CA ASP A 390 -47.71 28.74 19.30
C ASP A 390 -48.53 27.88 20.28
N GLY A 391 -49.84 27.71 19.96
CA GLY A 391 -50.78 26.95 20.77
C GLY A 391 -51.25 25.70 20.11
N ARG A 392 -51.58 24.66 20.88
CA ARG A 392 -52.29 23.46 20.42
C ARG A 392 -53.64 23.34 21.14
N ILE A 393 -54.69 23.17 20.35
CA ILE A 393 -56.04 22.95 20.85
C ILE A 393 -56.49 21.57 20.43
N ARG A 394 -56.88 20.76 21.36
CA ARG A 394 -57.47 19.44 21.14
C ARG A 394 -58.98 19.56 21.17
N ILE A 395 -59.62 19.02 20.13
CA ILE A 395 -61.07 19.05 19.97
C ILE A 395 -61.56 17.59 19.92
N SER A 396 -62.46 17.24 20.84
CA SER A 396 -63.11 15.94 20.91
C SER A 396 -64.61 16.08 20.86
N ALA A 397 -65.32 15.11 20.26
CA ALA A 397 -66.77 15.03 20.31
C ALA A 397 -67.20 14.39 21.64
N PRO A 398 -68.24 14.86 22.34
CA PRO A 398 -68.74 14.23 23.54
C PRO A 398 -69.35 12.86 23.23
N GLY A 399 -68.66 11.79 23.63
CA GLY A 399 -69.20 10.42 23.47
C GLY A 399 -68.20 9.27 23.58
N GLU A 400 -66.85 9.56 23.54
CA GLU A 400 -65.85 8.47 23.65
C GLU A 400 -64.83 8.74 24.76
N THR A 401 -65.25 8.48 25.99
CA THR A 401 -64.28 8.25 27.08
C THR A 401 -63.77 6.82 26.97
N HIS A 402 -62.61 6.65 26.33
CA HIS A 402 -61.86 5.43 26.53
C HIS A 402 -60.97 5.65 27.73
N GLY A 403 -61.32 4.91 28.79
CA GLY A 403 -60.47 4.75 29.97
C GLY A 403 -59.14 4.16 29.61
N GLY A 404 -58.09 4.88 29.90
CA GLY A 404 -56.75 4.37 29.96
C GLY A 404 -56.33 4.29 31.39
N THR A 405 -56.01 3.15 31.89
CA THR A 405 -55.31 2.83 33.14
C THR A 405 -54.24 1.80 32.81
N PRO A 406 -53.22 1.73 33.64
CA PRO A 406 -52.12 2.63 34.00
C PRO A 406 -50.84 2.27 33.28
#